data_ca5f9e21faee5f266bb557f061c74bad
#
_entry.id   ca5f9e21faee5f266bb557f061c74bad
#
_cell.length_a   1.000
_cell.length_b   1.000
_cell.length_c   1.000
_cell.angle_alpha   90.00
_cell.angle_beta   90.00
_cell.angle_gamma   90.00
#
_symmetry.space_group_name_H-M   'P 1'
#
loop_
_entity.id
_entity.type
_entity.pdbx_description
1 polymer ?
#
loop_
_entity_poly.entity_id
_entity_poly.type
_entity_poly.pdbx_seq_one_letter_code
_entity_poly.pdbx_strand_id
1 'polypeptide(L)'
;MATRLLIVFLRALGCLPLSWVRGFGWLVGRVLFLFLAKRRHIVRTNLRLCFPEKGEAEREALAKDVFVKFCQSSLDRGWLWHASPRTLEKRLKFSGDVAALQPTTPQQPTIALSLIHI
;
A
#
# COMPACT_ATOMS: atom_id res chain seq x y z
N MET A 1 -24.76 -6.31 2.13
CA MET A 1 -24.24 -6.43 3.51
C MET A 1 -22.71 -6.30 3.56
N ALA A 2 -21.96 -7.05 2.76
CA ALA A 2 -20.49 -7.02 2.76
C ALA A 2 -19.87 -5.62 2.58
N THR A 3 -20.40 -4.81 1.65
CA THR A 3 -19.90 -3.45 1.37
C THR A 3 -20.04 -2.51 2.57
N ARG A 4 -21.15 -2.59 3.31
CA ARG A 4 -21.36 -1.77 4.51
C ARG A 4 -20.39 -2.16 5.62
N LEU A 5 -20.15 -3.45 5.83
CA LEU A 5 -19.17 -3.96 6.79
C LEU A 5 -17.75 -3.51 6.44
N LEU A 6 -17.39 -3.53 5.15
CA LEU A 6 -16.11 -3.05 4.69
C LEU A 6 -15.93 -1.55 4.97
N ILE A 7 -16.94 -0.73 4.69
CA ILE A 7 -16.90 0.72 4.96
C ILE A 7 -16.76 1.00 6.46
N VAL A 8 -17.50 0.29 7.30
CA VAL A 8 -17.39 0.42 8.77
C VAL A 8 -15.99 0.03 9.23
N PHE A 9 -15.45 -1.07 8.72
CA PHE A 9 -14.08 -1.52 9.02
C PHE A 9 -13.04 -0.47 8.61
N LEU A 10 -13.13 0.08 7.39
CA LEU A 10 -12.21 1.12 6.91
C LEU A 10 -12.31 2.41 7.74
N ARG A 11 -13.52 2.79 8.19
CA ARG A 11 -13.70 3.91 9.11
C ARG A 11 -13.06 3.65 10.46
N ALA A 12 -13.23 2.47 11.02
CA ALA A 12 -12.59 2.08 12.27
C ALA A 12 -11.05 2.14 12.16
N LEU A 13 -10.48 1.72 11.02
CA LEU A 13 -9.04 1.86 10.75
C LEU A 13 -8.57 3.32 10.76
N GLY A 14 -9.39 4.25 10.26
CA GLY A 14 -9.06 5.68 10.27
C GLY A 14 -8.94 6.29 11.67
N CYS A 15 -9.59 5.68 12.68
CA CYS A 15 -9.52 6.11 14.07
C CYS A 15 -8.29 5.55 14.82
N LEU A 16 -7.64 4.52 14.27
CA LEU A 16 -6.49 3.85 14.92
C LEU A 16 -5.17 4.57 14.61
N PRO A 17 -4.20 4.52 15.53
CA PRO A 17 -2.84 4.96 15.22
C PRO A 17 -2.27 4.16 14.04
N LEU A 18 -1.59 4.84 13.13
CA LEU A 18 -1.03 4.22 11.92
C LEU A 18 -0.09 3.03 12.22
N SER A 19 0.63 3.07 13.34
CA SER A 19 1.48 1.98 13.79
C SER A 19 0.71 0.68 14.03
N TRP A 20 -0.50 0.77 14.59
CA TRP A 20 -1.37 -0.38 14.83
C TRP A 20 -1.92 -0.94 13.53
N VAL A 21 -2.34 -0.05 12.61
CA VAL A 21 -2.82 -0.44 11.27
C VAL A 21 -1.72 -1.19 10.52
N ARG A 22 -0.47 -0.70 10.59
CA ARG A 22 0.68 -1.34 9.94
C ARG A 22 1.10 -2.64 10.61
N GLY A 23 1.00 -2.74 11.92
CA GLY A 23 1.20 -3.99 12.66
C GLY A 23 0.19 -5.06 12.27
N PHE A 24 -1.08 -4.69 12.16
CA PHE A 24 -2.14 -5.56 11.66
C PHE A 24 -1.89 -5.98 10.21
N GLY A 25 -1.50 -5.05 9.34
CA GLY A 25 -1.13 -5.33 7.96
C GLY A 25 0.05 -6.30 7.84
N TRP A 26 1.02 -6.21 8.74
CA TRP A 26 2.12 -7.16 8.81
C TRP A 26 1.63 -8.57 9.14
N LEU A 27 0.78 -8.70 10.16
CA LEU A 27 0.21 -10.00 10.55
C LEU A 27 -0.61 -10.61 9.41
N VAL A 28 -1.52 -9.83 8.82
CA VAL A 28 -2.35 -10.28 7.69
C VAL A 28 -1.48 -10.70 6.51
N GLY A 29 -0.45 -9.94 6.17
CA GLY A 29 0.48 -10.28 5.09
C GLY A 29 1.19 -11.62 5.31
N ARG A 30 1.62 -11.90 6.54
CA ARG A 30 2.22 -13.19 6.92
C ARG A 30 1.22 -14.35 6.78
N VAL A 31 0.00 -14.15 7.25
CA VAL A 31 -1.06 -15.16 7.16
C VAL A 31 -1.40 -15.43 5.69
N LEU A 32 -1.60 -14.39 4.88
CA LEU A 32 -1.90 -14.54 3.46
C LEU A 32 -0.77 -15.20 2.67
N PHE A 33 0.48 -14.95 3.05
CA PHE A 33 1.62 -15.65 2.45
C PHE A 33 1.53 -17.17 2.65
N LEU A 34 1.02 -17.64 3.79
CA LEU A 34 0.86 -19.08 4.05
C LEU A 34 -0.30 -19.67 3.24
N PHE A 35 -1.43 -18.98 3.17
CA PHE A 35 -2.65 -19.53 2.57
C PHE A 35 -2.77 -19.31 1.05
N LEU A 36 -2.20 -18.24 0.49
CA LEU A 36 -2.34 -17.91 -0.93
C LEU A 36 -1.24 -18.54 -1.80
N ALA A 37 -1.21 -19.87 -1.90
CA ALA A 37 -0.19 -20.61 -2.66
C ALA A 37 -0.04 -20.13 -4.12
N LYS A 38 -1.15 -19.88 -4.83
CA LYS A 38 -1.13 -19.41 -6.23
C LYS A 38 -0.47 -18.04 -6.36
N ARG A 39 -0.82 -17.09 -5.49
CA ARG A 39 -0.22 -15.75 -5.47
C ARG A 39 1.26 -15.81 -5.10
N ARG A 40 1.62 -16.62 -4.11
CA ARG A 40 3.01 -16.85 -3.72
C ARG A 40 3.86 -17.41 -4.87
N HIS A 41 3.32 -18.35 -5.65
CA HIS A 41 4.00 -18.87 -6.83
C HIS A 41 4.29 -17.77 -7.86
N ILE A 42 3.31 -16.91 -8.15
CA ILE A 42 3.47 -15.78 -9.08
C ILE A 42 4.57 -14.82 -8.60
N VAL A 43 4.53 -14.44 -7.32
CA VAL A 43 5.54 -13.53 -6.74
C VAL A 43 6.93 -14.15 -6.81
N ARG A 44 7.09 -15.43 -6.46
CA ARG A 44 8.38 -16.14 -6.56
C ARG A 44 8.91 -16.19 -8.00
N THR A 45 8.03 -16.44 -8.96
CA THR A 45 8.40 -16.47 -10.39
C THR A 45 8.87 -15.09 -10.85
N ASN A 46 8.13 -14.03 -10.51
CA ASN A 46 8.51 -12.67 -10.86
C ASN A 46 9.85 -12.27 -10.22
N LEU A 47 10.05 -12.56 -8.95
CA LEU A 47 11.31 -12.27 -8.27
C LEU A 47 12.50 -13.03 -8.86
N ARG A 48 12.29 -14.26 -9.31
CA ARG A 48 13.33 -15.03 -10.00
C ARG A 48 13.71 -14.43 -11.35
N LEU A 49 12.74 -13.90 -12.07
CA LEU A 49 12.96 -13.24 -13.36
C LEU A 49 13.60 -11.85 -13.22
N CYS A 50 13.14 -11.06 -12.23
CA CYS A 50 13.63 -9.70 -12.03
C CYS A 50 14.98 -9.62 -11.29
N PHE A 51 15.28 -10.61 -10.43
CA PHE A 51 16.49 -10.64 -9.59
C PHE A 51 17.18 -12.01 -9.69
N PRO A 52 17.68 -12.37 -10.88
CA PRO A 52 18.34 -13.67 -11.08
C PRO A 52 19.62 -13.80 -10.24
N GLU A 53 20.29 -12.69 -9.94
CA GLU A 53 21.53 -12.61 -9.15
C GLU A 53 21.34 -12.90 -7.67
N LYS A 54 20.11 -12.80 -7.15
CA LYS A 54 19.83 -13.04 -5.73
C LYS A 54 19.69 -14.53 -5.42
N GLY A 55 20.18 -14.92 -4.25
CA GLY A 55 20.02 -16.28 -3.74
C GLY A 55 18.55 -16.65 -3.48
N GLU A 56 18.26 -17.94 -3.46
CA GLU A 56 16.88 -18.42 -3.23
C GLU A 56 16.31 -17.99 -1.88
N ALA A 57 17.13 -18.04 -0.82
CA ALA A 57 16.74 -17.60 0.52
C ALA A 57 16.40 -16.09 0.56
N GLU A 58 17.16 -15.27 -0.18
CA GLU A 58 16.93 -13.83 -0.28
C GLU A 58 15.64 -13.53 -1.05
N ARG A 59 15.40 -14.21 -2.17
CA ARG A 59 14.15 -14.08 -2.93
C ARG A 59 12.93 -14.52 -2.13
N GLU A 60 13.07 -15.55 -1.29
CA GLU A 60 11.99 -16.00 -0.40
C GLU A 60 11.68 -14.97 0.69
N ALA A 61 12.70 -14.33 1.26
CA ALA A 61 12.52 -13.21 2.19
C ALA A 61 11.80 -12.03 1.53
N LEU A 62 12.20 -11.66 0.32
CA LEU A 62 11.54 -10.63 -0.48
C LEU A 62 10.10 -11.00 -0.81
N ALA A 63 9.80 -12.26 -1.14
CA ALA A 63 8.43 -12.70 -1.41
C ALA A 63 7.52 -12.52 -0.19
N LYS A 64 8.01 -12.82 1.01
CA LYS A 64 7.28 -12.57 2.27
C LYS A 64 7.05 -11.07 2.49
N ASP A 65 8.06 -10.25 2.23
CA ASP A 65 7.98 -8.79 2.40
C ASP A 65 6.99 -8.16 1.40
N VAL A 66 6.93 -8.63 0.16
CA VAL A 66 5.94 -8.20 -0.84
C VAL A 66 4.51 -8.39 -0.32
N PHE A 67 4.18 -9.53 0.28
CA PHE A 67 2.85 -9.75 0.86
C PHE A 67 2.56 -8.81 2.02
N VAL A 68 3.53 -8.61 2.90
CA VAL A 68 3.40 -7.68 4.03
C VAL A 68 3.19 -6.26 3.53
N LYS A 69 4.03 -5.77 2.62
CA LYS A 69 3.93 -4.42 2.06
C LYS A 69 2.63 -4.21 1.30
N PHE A 70 2.18 -5.20 0.54
CA PHE A 70 0.90 -5.14 -0.14
C PHE A 70 -0.28 -4.96 0.83
N CYS A 71 -0.30 -5.74 1.91
CA CYS A 71 -1.35 -5.63 2.94
C CYS A 71 -1.28 -4.29 3.67
N GLN A 72 -0.09 -3.87 4.07
CA GLN A 72 0.11 -2.56 4.70
C GLN A 72 -0.35 -1.42 3.80
N SER A 73 0.05 -1.40 2.54
CA SER A 73 -0.35 -0.38 1.57
C SER A 73 -1.86 -0.35 1.33
N SER A 74 -2.52 -1.50 1.33
CA SER A 74 -3.98 -1.58 1.18
C SER A 74 -4.71 -0.99 2.39
N LEU A 75 -4.22 -1.25 3.60
CA LEU A 75 -4.78 -0.70 4.83
C LEU A 75 -4.45 0.80 5.00
N ASP A 76 -3.24 1.22 4.61
CA ASP A 76 -2.81 2.62 4.62
C ASP A 76 -3.74 3.48 3.73
N ARG A 77 -4.20 2.97 2.58
CA ARG A 77 -5.21 3.65 1.73
C ARG A 77 -6.54 3.84 2.47
N GLY A 78 -7.03 2.81 3.15
CA GLY A 78 -8.24 2.90 3.95
C GLY A 78 -8.10 3.94 5.08
N TRP A 79 -6.94 3.96 5.73
CA TRP A 79 -6.60 4.95 6.74
C TRP A 79 -6.56 6.37 6.17
N LEU A 80 -5.88 6.57 5.03
CA LEU A 80 -5.79 7.87 4.34
C LEU A 80 -7.16 8.46 3.99
N TRP A 81 -8.08 7.63 3.51
CA TRP A 81 -9.42 8.10 3.12
C TRP A 81 -10.32 8.51 4.29
N HIS A 82 -10.03 8.03 5.50
CA HIS A 82 -10.86 8.26 6.68
C HIS A 82 -10.16 9.06 7.79
N ALA A 83 -8.86 9.33 7.65
CA ALA A 83 -8.11 10.14 8.59
C ALA A 83 -8.55 11.62 8.53
N SER A 84 -8.51 12.31 9.68
CA SER A 84 -8.85 13.74 9.72
C SER A 84 -7.83 14.58 8.93
N PRO A 85 -8.25 15.71 8.32
CA PRO A 85 -7.35 16.61 7.60
C PRO A 85 -6.13 17.04 8.43
N ARG A 86 -6.34 17.34 9.71
CA ARG A 86 -5.26 17.70 10.64
C ARG A 86 -4.23 16.58 10.83
N THR A 87 -4.68 15.32 10.81
CA THR A 87 -3.80 14.16 10.93
C THR A 87 -3.01 13.95 9.65
N LEU A 88 -3.64 14.17 8.50
CA LEU A 88 -3.00 14.09 7.19
C LEU A 88 -1.91 15.16 7.04
N GLU A 89 -2.21 16.41 7.33
CA GLU A 89 -1.25 17.52 7.28
C GLU A 89 0.00 17.29 8.14
N LYS A 90 -0.17 16.70 9.33
CA LYS A 90 0.95 16.38 10.20
C LYS A 90 1.84 15.23 9.71
N ARG A 91 1.27 14.32 8.92
CA ARG A 91 1.95 13.07 8.54
C ARG A 91 2.37 13.01 7.07
N LEU A 92 1.66 13.70 6.19
CA LEU A 92 1.99 13.76 4.78
C LEU A 92 2.95 14.93 4.53
N LYS A 93 4.11 14.61 3.99
CA LYS A 93 5.05 15.60 3.49
C LYS A 93 5.11 15.45 1.97
N PHE A 94 4.79 16.52 1.28
CA PHE A 94 4.97 16.59 -0.16
C PHE A 94 6.41 17.00 -0.45
N SER A 95 7.09 16.27 -1.32
CA SER A 95 8.43 16.60 -1.79
C SER A 95 8.45 16.56 -3.31
N GLY A 96 9.19 17.48 -3.94
CA GLY A 96 9.24 17.62 -5.38
C GLY A 96 8.54 18.91 -5.85
N ASP A 97 8.36 19.06 -7.13
CA ASP A 97 7.72 20.22 -7.74
C ASP A 97 6.18 20.12 -7.64
N VAL A 98 5.68 20.34 -6.41
CA VAL A 98 4.24 20.33 -6.15
C VAL A 98 3.52 21.48 -6.83
N ALA A 99 4.23 22.59 -7.10
CA ALA A 99 3.68 23.74 -7.78
C ALA A 99 3.28 23.40 -9.23
N ALA A 100 3.99 22.48 -9.87
CA ALA A 100 3.64 22.00 -11.21
C ALA A 100 2.30 21.25 -11.28
N LEU A 101 1.78 20.78 -10.14
CA LEU A 101 0.47 20.11 -10.05
C LEU A 101 -0.68 21.11 -9.92
N GLN A 102 -0.39 22.37 -9.63
CA GLN A 102 -1.42 23.40 -9.56
C GLN A 102 -1.76 23.90 -10.96
N PRO A 103 -3.04 23.91 -11.35
CA PRO A 103 -3.42 24.45 -12.66
C PRO A 103 -3.05 25.93 -12.75
N THR A 104 -2.26 26.27 -13.76
CA THR A 104 -1.82 27.64 -14.02
C THR A 104 -2.99 28.51 -14.49
N THR A 105 -4.02 27.87 -15.06
CA THR A 105 -5.27 28.51 -15.48
C THR A 105 -6.43 27.53 -15.29
N PRO A 106 -7.67 28.00 -14.98
CA PRO A 106 -8.84 27.15 -14.81
C PRO A 106 -9.18 26.26 -16.02
N GLN A 107 -8.63 26.58 -17.18
CA GLN A 107 -8.89 25.89 -18.44
C GLN A 107 -7.86 24.80 -18.78
N GLN A 108 -6.80 24.64 -17.99
CA GLN A 108 -5.77 23.61 -18.21
C GLN A 108 -5.81 22.59 -17.09
N PRO A 109 -6.54 21.46 -17.28
CA PRO A 109 -6.55 20.39 -16.29
C PRO A 109 -5.17 19.71 -16.23
N THR A 110 -4.66 19.52 -15.02
CA THR A 110 -3.42 18.80 -14.79
C THR A 110 -3.73 17.32 -14.53
N ILE A 111 -3.10 16.43 -15.30
CA ILE A 111 -3.20 14.99 -15.11
C ILE A 111 -1.94 14.53 -14.39
N ALA A 112 -2.08 14.06 -13.15
CA ALA A 112 -1.00 13.41 -12.43
C ALA A 112 -1.02 11.91 -12.77
N LEU A 113 -0.02 11.44 -13.51
CA LEU A 113 0.15 10.04 -13.83
C LEU A 113 1.09 9.40 -12.83
N SER A 114 0.59 8.43 -12.05
CA SER A 114 1.42 7.62 -11.16
C SER A 114 1.76 6.31 -11.86
N LEU A 115 3.05 6.09 -12.10
CA LEU A 115 3.55 4.80 -12.55
C LEU A 115 3.86 3.95 -11.32
N ILE A 116 2.97 3.02 -11.01
CA ILE A 116 3.24 2.00 -9.99
C ILE A 116 3.84 0.80 -10.73
N HIS A 117 5.13 0.62 -10.55
CA HIS A 117 5.77 -0.62 -10.98
C HIS A 117 5.45 -1.71 -9.97
N ILE A 118 4.75 -2.70 -10.43
CA ILE A 118 4.40 -3.90 -9.67
C ILE A 118 5.49 -4.95 -9.91
#